data_27aef05754347f1c286f1965e977d860
#
_entry.id   27aef05754347f1c286f1965e977d860
#
_cell.length_a   1.000
_cell.length_b   1.000
_cell.length_c   1.000
_cell.angle_alpha   90.00
_cell.angle_beta   90.00
_cell.angle_gamma   90.00
#
_symmetry.space_group_name_H-M   'P 1'
#
loop_
_entity.id
_entity.type
_entity.pdbx_description
1 polymer ?
#
loop_
_entity_poly.entity_id
_entity_poly.type
_entity_poly.pdbx_seq_one_letter_code
_entity_poly.pdbx_strand_id
1 'polypeptide(L)'
;MGLDKEGNKKDGYEPGMELHAKVTVFSEGCRGHLGKQLIKKFDLDNGKDPQQYGIGFKEIWKIDEKNHQEGLVMHTAGWPLDKNTYGGSFIYHADNKQVFLGYVIGLDYKNPHLSPFDEFQRFKTHPAIRKIIEGG
;
A
#
# COMPACT_ATOMS: atom_id res chain seq x y z
N MET A 1 -20.71 21.02 -4.72
CA MET A 1 -21.55 20.45 -5.81
C MET A 1 -22.12 21.59 -6.66
N GLY A 2 -22.73 21.32 -7.83
CA GLY A 2 -23.36 22.38 -8.62
C GLY A 2 -22.48 23.00 -9.70
N LEU A 3 -21.45 22.31 -10.20
CA LEU A 3 -20.72 22.63 -11.42
C LEU A 3 -21.18 21.74 -12.58
N ASP A 4 -21.14 22.24 -13.81
CA ASP A 4 -21.29 21.44 -15.02
C ASP A 4 -19.96 20.76 -15.40
N LYS A 5 -19.94 20.06 -16.55
CA LYS A 5 -18.73 19.37 -17.03
C LYS A 5 -17.62 20.31 -17.45
N GLU A 6 -17.97 21.52 -17.82
CA GLU A 6 -17.09 22.61 -18.25
C GLU A 6 -16.60 23.46 -17.07
N GLY A 7 -17.10 23.18 -15.83
CA GLY A 7 -16.75 23.90 -14.62
C GLY A 7 -17.55 25.16 -14.33
N ASN A 8 -18.65 25.44 -15.08
CA ASN A 8 -19.51 26.57 -14.82
C ASN A 8 -20.47 26.28 -13.67
N LYS A 9 -20.84 27.32 -12.95
CA LYS A 9 -21.81 27.23 -11.85
C LYS A 9 -23.22 27.00 -12.38
N LYS A 10 -23.90 25.98 -11.85
CA LYS A 10 -25.33 25.71 -12.09
C LYS A 10 -26.20 26.43 -11.06
N ASP A 11 -27.50 26.47 -11.35
CA ASP A 11 -28.49 26.91 -10.35
C ASP A 11 -28.37 26.02 -9.10
N GLY A 12 -28.29 26.65 -7.92
CA GLY A 12 -28.04 25.96 -6.66
C GLY A 12 -26.57 25.62 -6.39
N TYR A 13 -25.62 26.25 -7.09
CA TYR A 13 -24.20 26.13 -6.73
C TYR A 13 -23.94 26.72 -5.33
N GLU A 14 -23.39 25.90 -4.46
CA GLU A 14 -22.87 26.33 -3.17
C GLU A 14 -21.35 26.12 -3.12
N PRO A 15 -20.58 27.15 -2.75
CA PRO A 15 -19.14 26.99 -2.53
C PRO A 15 -18.90 26.05 -1.35
N GLY A 16 -17.82 25.26 -1.41
CA GLY A 16 -17.37 24.46 -0.27
C GLY A 16 -16.86 25.34 0.87
N MET A 17 -16.67 24.72 2.02
CA MET A 17 -16.01 25.40 3.15
C MET A 17 -14.51 25.53 2.88
N GLU A 18 -13.96 26.68 3.24
CA GLU A 18 -12.50 26.90 3.25
C GLU A 18 -11.92 26.53 4.60
N LEU A 19 -10.91 25.66 4.60
CA LEU A 19 -10.15 25.29 5.78
C LEU A 19 -8.79 25.98 5.74
N HIS A 20 -8.55 26.91 6.65
CA HIS A 20 -7.26 27.61 6.76
C HIS A 20 -6.34 26.87 7.73
N ALA A 21 -5.14 26.54 7.29
CA ALA A 21 -4.12 25.86 8.09
C ALA A 21 -2.72 26.40 7.79
N LYS A 22 -1.81 26.33 8.76
CA LYS A 22 -0.40 26.68 8.56
C LYS A 22 0.32 25.69 7.63
N VAL A 23 -0.10 24.43 7.67
CA VAL A 23 0.42 23.32 6.86
C VAL A 23 -0.74 22.46 6.42
N THR A 24 -0.74 22.06 5.16
CA THR A 24 -1.71 21.10 4.60
C THR A 24 -0.97 19.85 4.14
N VAL A 25 -1.39 18.68 4.64
CA VAL A 25 -0.81 17.38 4.27
C VAL A 25 -1.76 16.66 3.32
N PHE A 26 -1.23 16.22 2.18
CA PHE A 26 -1.94 15.44 1.18
C PHE A 26 -1.55 13.97 1.33
N SER A 27 -2.49 13.14 1.76
CA SER A 27 -2.29 11.69 1.98
C SER A 27 -3.31 10.86 1.21
N GLU A 28 -3.50 11.19 -0.06
CA GLU A 28 -4.51 10.61 -0.94
C GLU A 28 -4.07 9.32 -1.67
N GLY A 29 -2.92 8.76 -1.28
CA GLY A 29 -2.32 7.62 -1.96
C GLY A 29 -1.57 8.02 -3.25
N CYS A 30 -1.15 7.00 -4.01
CA CYS A 30 -0.25 7.16 -5.15
C CYS A 30 -0.86 7.92 -6.35
N ARG A 31 -2.18 8.07 -6.43
CA ARG A 31 -2.89 8.76 -7.52
C ARG A 31 -4.01 9.66 -7.03
N GLY A 32 -3.75 10.41 -5.97
CA GLY A 32 -4.70 11.36 -5.40
C GLY A 32 -5.13 12.44 -6.37
N HIS A 33 -6.39 12.88 -6.29
CA HIS A 33 -6.92 13.89 -7.20
C HIS A 33 -6.28 15.25 -6.98
N LEU A 34 -6.15 15.69 -5.74
CA LEU A 34 -5.49 16.94 -5.40
C LEU A 34 -3.98 16.85 -5.57
N GLY A 35 -3.38 15.71 -5.25
CA GLY A 35 -1.96 15.45 -5.47
C GLY A 35 -1.55 15.66 -6.92
N LYS A 36 -2.35 15.20 -7.89
CA LYS A 36 -2.10 15.44 -9.33
C LYS A 36 -2.15 16.92 -9.70
N GLN A 37 -3.07 17.67 -9.09
CA GLN A 37 -3.17 19.11 -9.32
C GLN A 37 -1.96 19.85 -8.76
N LEU A 38 -1.47 19.44 -7.57
CA LEU A 38 -0.27 20.02 -6.96
C LEU A 38 0.97 19.73 -7.78
N ILE A 39 1.17 18.48 -8.21
CA ILE A 39 2.29 18.09 -9.07
C ILE A 39 2.35 19.00 -10.29
N LYS A 40 1.22 19.15 -10.99
CA LYS A 40 1.12 20.03 -12.17
C LYS A 40 1.33 21.50 -11.83
N LYS A 41 0.74 21.98 -10.73
CA LYS A 41 0.80 23.40 -10.34
C LYS A 41 2.22 23.86 -9.96
N PHE A 42 2.97 22.99 -9.32
CA PHE A 42 4.29 23.30 -8.78
C PHE A 42 5.43 22.58 -9.52
N ASP A 43 5.13 21.92 -10.64
CA ASP A 43 6.11 21.18 -11.47
C ASP A 43 6.96 20.20 -10.64
N LEU A 44 6.31 19.46 -9.73
CA LEU A 44 6.99 18.63 -8.74
C LEU A 44 7.64 17.37 -9.31
N ASP A 45 7.28 16.96 -10.52
CA ASP A 45 7.81 15.80 -11.23
C ASP A 45 8.90 16.17 -12.24
N ASN A 46 9.22 17.45 -12.39
CA ASN A 46 10.28 17.91 -13.28
C ASN A 46 11.65 17.35 -12.86
N GLY A 47 12.31 16.70 -13.81
CA GLY A 47 13.61 16.07 -13.57
C GLY A 47 13.60 14.89 -12.61
N LYS A 48 12.43 14.30 -12.35
CA LYS A 48 12.28 13.07 -11.56
C LYS A 48 12.06 11.86 -12.46
N ASP A 49 12.48 10.70 -11.96
CA ASP A 49 12.17 9.44 -12.60
C ASP A 49 10.66 9.18 -12.60
N PRO A 50 10.13 8.44 -13.60
CA PRO A 50 8.73 8.03 -13.62
C PRO A 50 8.34 7.30 -12.34
N GLN A 51 7.14 7.60 -11.83
CA GLN A 51 6.62 6.94 -10.64
C GLN A 51 6.43 5.45 -10.90
N GLN A 52 6.98 4.62 -10.02
CA GLN A 52 6.77 3.17 -10.02
C GLN A 52 5.66 2.83 -9.03
N TYR A 53 4.93 1.75 -9.35
CA TYR A 53 3.79 1.32 -8.57
C TYR A 53 3.99 -0.11 -8.07
N GLY A 54 3.50 -0.37 -6.88
CA GLY A 54 3.38 -1.71 -6.32
C GLY A 54 1.94 -2.03 -5.94
N ILE A 55 1.62 -3.31 -5.92
CA ILE A 55 0.39 -3.81 -5.30
C ILE A 55 0.76 -4.54 -4.01
N GLY A 56 -0.01 -4.31 -2.95
CA GLY A 56 0.19 -4.96 -1.66
C GLY A 56 -1.08 -5.60 -1.16
N PHE A 57 -0.92 -6.75 -0.52
CA PHE A 57 -1.97 -7.46 0.22
C PHE A 57 -1.60 -7.47 1.69
N LYS A 58 -2.60 -7.38 2.55
CA LYS A 58 -2.41 -7.42 3.99
C LYS A 58 -3.48 -8.29 4.63
N GLU A 59 -3.05 -9.14 5.54
CA GLU A 59 -3.91 -9.93 6.41
C GLU A 59 -3.59 -9.63 7.87
N ILE A 60 -4.56 -9.83 8.74
CA ILE A 60 -4.39 -9.80 10.19
C ILE A 60 -4.68 -11.20 10.71
N TRP A 61 -3.67 -11.78 11.35
CA TRP A 61 -3.74 -13.11 11.93
C TRP A 61 -3.77 -13.00 13.45
N LYS A 62 -4.61 -13.78 14.10
CA LYS A 62 -4.56 -13.98 15.54
C LYS A 62 -3.89 -15.33 15.78
N ILE A 63 -2.70 -15.31 16.38
CA ILE A 63 -1.84 -16.49 16.52
C ILE A 63 -1.77 -16.97 17.97
N ASP A 64 -1.21 -18.17 18.18
CA ASP A 64 -0.93 -18.69 19.50
C ASP A 64 0.10 -17.80 20.22
N GLU A 65 -0.10 -17.61 21.53
CA GLU A 65 0.79 -16.83 22.41
C GLU A 65 2.23 -17.31 22.36
N LYS A 66 2.46 -18.61 22.28
CA LYS A 66 3.82 -19.21 22.19
C LYS A 66 4.62 -18.78 20.97
N ASN A 67 3.92 -18.35 19.89
CA ASN A 67 4.53 -17.89 18.64
C ASN A 67 4.52 -16.35 18.53
N HIS A 68 3.89 -15.66 19.48
CA HIS A 68 3.74 -14.21 19.46
C HIS A 68 4.89 -13.51 20.20
N GLN A 69 5.43 -12.45 19.62
CA GLN A 69 6.46 -11.58 20.20
C GLN A 69 6.07 -10.13 19.96
N GLU A 70 5.28 -9.54 20.86
CA GLU A 70 4.81 -8.16 20.72
C GLU A 70 5.97 -7.19 20.43
N GLY A 71 5.78 -6.33 19.45
CA GLY A 71 6.79 -5.37 18.99
C GLY A 71 7.82 -5.93 18.00
N LEU A 72 7.79 -7.24 17.69
CA LEU A 72 8.65 -7.80 16.65
C LEU A 72 8.23 -7.26 15.27
N VAL A 73 9.19 -6.69 14.55
CA VAL A 73 9.06 -6.23 13.17
C VAL A 73 10.04 -6.99 12.30
N MET A 74 9.54 -7.62 11.26
CA MET A 74 10.34 -8.37 10.30
C MET A 74 10.01 -7.92 8.88
N HIS A 75 11.03 -7.76 8.04
CA HIS A 75 10.90 -7.55 6.61
C HIS A 75 11.62 -8.66 5.86
N THR A 76 11.06 -9.07 4.72
CA THR A 76 11.69 -10.04 3.83
C THR A 76 11.77 -9.49 2.41
N ALA A 77 12.68 -10.05 1.61
CA ALA A 77 12.80 -9.76 0.18
C ALA A 77 13.01 -11.06 -0.59
N GLY A 78 12.68 -11.05 -1.88
CA GLY A 78 12.89 -12.19 -2.79
C GLY A 78 11.76 -13.21 -2.73
N TRP A 79 12.07 -14.44 -2.32
CA TRP A 79 11.14 -15.57 -2.39
C TRP A 79 9.73 -15.21 -1.84
N PRO A 80 8.63 -15.63 -2.51
CA PRO A 80 8.53 -16.53 -3.67
C PRO A 80 8.82 -15.90 -5.03
N LEU A 81 9.12 -14.61 -5.09
CA LEU A 81 9.45 -13.92 -6.33
C LEU A 81 10.84 -14.32 -6.84
N ASP A 82 11.02 -14.24 -8.15
CA ASP A 82 12.31 -14.40 -8.77
C ASP A 82 13.22 -13.17 -8.57
N LYS A 83 14.48 -13.28 -8.96
CA LYS A 83 15.46 -12.20 -8.81
C LYS A 83 15.20 -10.95 -9.63
N ASN A 84 14.29 -11.01 -10.60
CA ASN A 84 13.97 -9.91 -11.52
C ASN A 84 12.66 -9.22 -11.16
N THR A 85 11.94 -9.73 -10.17
CA THR A 85 10.66 -9.17 -9.71
C THR A 85 10.86 -8.50 -8.36
N TYR A 86 10.67 -7.19 -8.32
CA TYR A 86 10.76 -6.43 -7.07
C TYR A 86 9.60 -6.74 -6.14
N GLY A 87 9.89 -7.00 -4.87
CA GLY A 87 8.87 -7.22 -3.88
C GLY A 87 9.42 -7.78 -2.57
N GLY A 88 8.52 -7.97 -1.63
CA GLY A 88 8.85 -8.49 -0.31
C GLY A 88 7.69 -8.38 0.66
N SER A 89 7.93 -8.75 1.90
CA SER A 89 6.91 -8.76 2.94
C SER A 89 7.26 -7.90 4.14
N PHE A 90 6.23 -7.60 4.92
CA PHE A 90 6.35 -7.17 6.30
C PHE A 90 5.54 -8.10 7.21
N ILE A 91 6.04 -8.29 8.43
CA ILE A 91 5.40 -9.06 9.49
C ILE A 91 5.55 -8.24 10.77
N TYR A 92 4.43 -7.81 11.35
CA TYR A 92 4.41 -6.99 12.56
C TYR A 92 3.60 -7.69 13.65
N HIS A 93 4.24 -8.02 14.75
CA HIS A 93 3.57 -8.54 15.93
C HIS A 93 3.04 -7.37 16.76
N ALA A 94 1.76 -7.10 16.61
CA ALA A 94 1.05 -6.06 17.36
C ALA A 94 0.55 -6.60 18.71
N ASP A 95 -0.17 -5.80 19.45
CA ASP A 95 -0.84 -6.21 20.68
C ASP A 95 -1.92 -7.29 20.45
N ASN A 96 -2.47 -7.85 21.52
CA ASN A 96 -3.57 -8.82 21.49
C ASN A 96 -3.31 -10.09 20.63
N LYS A 97 -2.05 -10.54 20.53
CA LYS A 97 -1.64 -11.72 19.75
C LYS A 97 -1.93 -11.59 18.26
N GLN A 98 -2.01 -10.36 17.76
CA GLN A 98 -2.22 -10.08 16.36
C GLN A 98 -0.88 -9.97 15.61
N VAL A 99 -0.86 -10.52 14.41
CA VAL A 99 0.24 -10.37 13.46
C VAL A 99 -0.31 -9.77 12.18
N PHE A 100 0.23 -8.61 11.80
CA PHE A 100 -0.03 -7.99 10.51
C PHE A 100 0.95 -8.56 9.50
N LEU A 101 0.44 -9.30 8.55
CA LEU A 101 1.22 -9.94 7.50
C LEU A 101 0.89 -9.26 6.17
N GLY A 102 1.89 -8.72 5.50
CA GLY A 102 1.70 -8.09 4.20
C GLY A 102 2.76 -8.50 3.19
N TYR A 103 2.37 -8.47 1.92
CA TYR A 103 3.23 -8.79 0.80
C TYR A 103 3.02 -7.77 -0.33
N VAL A 104 4.10 -7.23 -0.84
CA VAL A 104 4.10 -6.19 -1.87
C VAL A 104 4.89 -6.66 -3.08
N ILE A 105 4.36 -6.41 -4.27
CA ILE A 105 4.99 -6.73 -5.55
C ILE A 105 4.98 -5.49 -6.44
N GLY A 106 6.12 -5.16 -7.04
CA GLY A 106 6.21 -4.12 -8.05
C GLY A 106 5.40 -4.50 -9.30
N LEU A 107 4.64 -3.56 -9.86
CA LEU A 107 3.75 -3.82 -10.99
C LEU A 107 4.46 -3.86 -12.36
N ASP A 108 5.78 -3.77 -12.35
CA ASP A 108 6.65 -3.89 -13.54
C ASP A 108 7.15 -5.32 -13.80
N TYR A 109 6.57 -6.33 -13.12
CA TYR A 109 6.96 -7.72 -13.32
C TYR A 109 6.72 -8.17 -14.77
N LYS A 110 7.66 -8.98 -15.28
CA LYS A 110 7.69 -9.40 -16.70
C LYS A 110 6.83 -10.63 -17.01
N ASN A 111 6.54 -11.45 -16.01
CA ASN A 111 5.75 -12.67 -16.19
C ASN A 111 4.25 -12.34 -16.19
N PRO A 112 3.55 -12.42 -17.35
CA PRO A 112 2.12 -12.08 -17.42
C PRO A 112 1.22 -13.05 -16.65
N HIS A 113 1.74 -14.21 -16.26
CA HIS A 113 1.01 -15.22 -15.48
C HIS A 113 1.25 -15.10 -13.98
N LEU A 114 2.08 -14.16 -13.54
CA LEU A 114 2.29 -13.94 -12.12
C LEU A 114 1.00 -13.35 -11.50
N SER A 115 0.48 -14.03 -10.48
CA SER A 115 -0.62 -13.54 -9.67
C SER A 115 -0.07 -13.02 -8.33
N PRO A 116 -0.08 -11.72 -8.09
CA PRO A 116 0.40 -11.15 -6.83
C PRO A 116 -0.25 -11.75 -5.58
N PHE A 117 -1.54 -12.05 -5.66
CA PHE A 117 -2.25 -12.71 -4.56
C PHE A 117 -1.75 -14.13 -4.31
N ASP A 118 -1.55 -14.93 -5.37
CA ASP A 118 -1.06 -16.30 -5.23
C ASP A 118 0.37 -16.34 -4.70
N GLU A 119 1.21 -15.37 -5.08
CA GLU A 119 2.55 -15.23 -4.52
C GLU A 119 2.51 -14.91 -3.02
N PHE A 120 1.54 -14.12 -2.56
CA PHE A 120 1.32 -13.91 -1.14
C PHE A 120 0.88 -15.21 -0.43
N GLN A 121 0.02 -16.03 -1.05
CA GLN A 121 -0.35 -17.34 -0.50
C GLN A 121 0.88 -18.27 -0.42
N ARG A 122 1.69 -18.31 -1.48
CA ARG A 122 2.95 -19.07 -1.49
C ARG A 122 3.91 -18.60 -0.39
N PHE A 123 4.07 -17.30 -0.20
CA PHE A 123 4.90 -16.72 0.85
C PHE A 123 4.58 -17.30 2.24
N LYS A 124 3.30 -17.48 2.56
CA LYS A 124 2.87 -18.04 3.84
C LYS A 124 3.26 -19.51 4.02
N THR A 125 3.56 -20.23 2.94
CA THR A 125 4.02 -21.63 3.01
C THR A 125 5.49 -21.79 3.35
N HIS A 126 6.28 -20.71 3.33
CA HIS A 126 7.68 -20.77 3.70
C HIS A 126 7.84 -21.27 5.15
N PRO A 127 8.74 -22.23 5.42
CA PRO A 127 8.84 -22.86 6.76
C PRO A 127 8.99 -21.86 7.91
N ALA A 128 9.80 -20.82 7.74
CA ALA A 128 9.98 -19.79 8.77
C ALA A 128 8.71 -18.95 9.00
N ILE A 129 7.97 -18.65 7.94
CA ILE A 129 6.73 -17.84 8.02
C ILE A 129 5.59 -18.68 8.57
N ARG A 130 5.44 -19.90 8.05
CA ARG A 130 4.42 -20.85 8.52
C ARG A 130 4.52 -21.10 10.01
N LYS A 131 5.74 -21.20 10.55
CA LYS A 131 5.97 -21.38 11.99
C LYS A 131 5.42 -20.20 12.82
N ILE A 132 5.51 -18.97 12.30
CA ILE A 132 5.00 -17.78 12.99
C ILE A 132 3.48 -17.81 13.08
N ILE A 133 2.81 -18.16 11.97
CA ILE A 133 1.34 -18.12 11.84
C ILE A 133 0.65 -19.45 12.18
N GLU A 134 1.41 -20.44 12.64
CA GLU A 134 0.85 -21.76 13.02
C GLU A 134 -0.17 -21.61 14.16
N GLY A 135 -1.36 -22.17 13.95
CA GLY A 135 -2.47 -22.11 14.91
C GLY A 135 -3.32 -20.83 14.81
N GLY A 136 -3.09 -20.01 13.79
CA GLY A 136 -3.87 -18.82 13.50
C GLY A 136 -4.93 -19.00 12.42
#